data_fa8ab4cafe70d65922df3bb57eb8d356
#
_entry.id   fa8ab4cafe70d65922df3bb57eb8d356
#
_cell.length_a   1.000
_cell.length_b   1.000
_cell.length_c   1.000
_cell.angle_alpha   90.00
_cell.angle_beta   90.00
_cell.angle_gamma   90.00
#
_symmetry.space_group_name_H-M   'P 1'
#
loop_
_entity.id
_entity.type
_entity.pdbx_description
1 polymer ?
#
loop_
_entity_poly.entity_id
_entity_poly.type
_entity_poly.pdbx_seq_one_letter_code
_entity_poly.pdbx_strand_id
1 'polypeptide(L)'
;MPRGDRYELRWFTPRCEVKLCGHATLASAFVLMTILEPGRESIPFETRFSGPLTVRRDGALLAMDFPALAPWVCTAPPATLHEALGKDPAAVMQVEDNYFAVYEREEDVRGIRPDFRLVEKLHPAGVAITAPGVDSDFVSRYFAPSYGFPEDPVTGSTHCSLAPFWAEQLGMTSLHARQLSERGGELWCEVRGDRVILKGNAVLTLQGKLLI
;
A
#
# COMPACT_ATOMS: atom_id res chain seq x y z
N MET A 1 14.77 -14.47 -8.09
CA MET A 1 15.89 -15.41 -8.34
C MET A 1 17.17 -14.75 -7.90
N PRO A 2 18.14 -15.45 -7.29
CA PRO A 2 19.40 -14.85 -6.88
C PRO A 2 20.22 -14.37 -8.10
N ARG A 3 20.80 -13.17 -7.98
CA ARG A 3 21.72 -12.56 -8.93
C ARG A 3 22.92 -11.96 -8.18
N GLY A 4 23.89 -12.78 -7.83
CA GLY A 4 24.98 -12.38 -6.94
C GLY A 4 24.45 -12.13 -5.53
N ASP A 5 24.61 -10.90 -5.02
CA ASP A 5 24.15 -10.45 -3.70
C ASP A 5 22.71 -9.92 -3.69
N ARG A 6 22.04 -9.90 -4.85
CA ARG A 6 20.70 -9.34 -5.06
C ARG A 6 19.71 -10.41 -5.47
N TYR A 7 18.41 -10.07 -5.40
CA TYR A 7 17.31 -10.90 -5.86
C TYR A 7 16.50 -10.18 -6.92
N GLU A 8 16.22 -10.86 -8.04
CA GLU A 8 15.23 -10.39 -9.01
C GLU A 8 13.84 -10.63 -8.46
N LEU A 9 13.01 -9.59 -8.44
CA LEU A 9 11.65 -9.60 -7.90
C LEU A 9 10.65 -9.11 -8.94
N ARG A 10 9.57 -9.87 -9.12
CA ARG A 10 8.44 -9.57 -9.99
C ARG A 10 7.14 -9.88 -9.25
N TRP A 11 6.09 -9.13 -9.53
CA TRP A 11 4.81 -9.28 -8.86
C TRP A 11 3.70 -9.53 -9.87
N PHE A 12 2.83 -10.47 -9.55
CA PHE A 12 1.72 -10.88 -10.40
C PHE A 12 0.43 -10.89 -9.59
N THR A 13 -0.62 -10.31 -10.16
CA THR A 13 -2.01 -10.52 -9.77
C THR A 13 -2.57 -11.71 -10.55
N PRO A 14 -3.79 -12.16 -10.25
CA PRO A 14 -4.44 -13.18 -11.10
C PRO A 14 -4.60 -12.77 -12.57
N ARG A 15 -4.58 -11.47 -12.88
CA ARG A 15 -4.81 -10.93 -14.24
C ARG A 15 -3.55 -10.44 -14.94
N CYS A 16 -2.61 -9.86 -14.22
CA CYS A 16 -1.47 -9.18 -14.86
C CYS A 16 -0.24 -9.08 -13.96
N GLU A 17 0.91 -8.77 -14.57
CA GLU A 17 2.10 -8.33 -13.85
C GLU A 17 1.92 -6.87 -13.42
N VAL A 18 2.21 -6.55 -12.16
CA VAL A 18 2.14 -5.19 -11.61
C VAL A 18 3.53 -4.60 -11.42
N LYS A 19 3.62 -3.27 -11.48
CA LYS A 19 4.89 -2.56 -11.42
C LYS A 19 5.53 -2.59 -10.03
N LEU A 20 4.70 -2.62 -8.98
CA LEU A 20 5.14 -2.58 -7.59
C LEU A 20 4.12 -3.27 -6.68
N CYS A 21 4.61 -4.05 -5.70
CA CYS A 21 3.78 -4.61 -4.64
C CYS A 21 4.57 -4.62 -3.32
N GLY A 22 4.28 -3.66 -2.42
CA GLY A 22 5.02 -3.45 -1.18
C GLY A 22 4.93 -4.64 -0.21
N HIS A 23 3.73 -5.13 0.08
CA HIS A 23 3.54 -6.24 1.03
C HIS A 23 4.19 -7.55 0.55
N ALA A 24 4.15 -7.84 -0.76
CA ALA A 24 4.83 -9.01 -1.32
C ALA A 24 6.36 -8.87 -1.28
N THR A 25 6.88 -7.65 -1.46
CA THR A 25 8.31 -7.34 -1.29
C THR A 25 8.74 -7.58 0.15
N LEU A 26 7.98 -7.07 1.11
CA LEU A 26 8.24 -7.23 2.53
C LEU A 26 8.19 -8.70 2.94
N ALA A 27 7.18 -9.45 2.49
CA ALA A 27 7.07 -10.90 2.73
C ALA A 27 8.22 -11.69 2.13
N SER A 28 8.67 -11.33 0.92
CA SER A 28 9.83 -11.97 0.28
C SER A 28 11.12 -11.73 1.09
N ALA A 29 11.35 -10.50 1.53
CA ALA A 29 12.49 -10.18 2.39
C ALA A 29 12.42 -10.90 3.74
N PHE A 30 11.23 -10.99 4.33
CA PHE A 30 11.03 -11.74 5.57
C PHE A 30 11.48 -13.20 5.44
N VAL A 31 11.05 -13.90 4.37
CA VAL A 31 11.45 -15.28 4.10
C VAL A 31 12.96 -15.41 3.90
N LEU A 32 13.54 -14.49 3.12
CA LEU A 32 15.00 -14.47 2.91
C LEU A 32 15.75 -14.29 4.23
N MET A 33 15.40 -13.28 5.02
CA MET A 33 16.10 -12.93 6.27
C MET A 33 15.87 -13.92 7.42
N THR A 34 14.77 -14.69 7.40
CA THR A 34 14.45 -15.58 8.51
C THR A 34 14.69 -17.05 8.24
N ILE A 35 14.60 -17.47 6.96
CA ILE A 35 14.64 -18.89 6.57
C ILE A 35 15.84 -19.21 5.69
N LEU A 36 16.04 -18.44 4.61
CA LEU A 36 17.04 -18.77 3.60
C LEU A 36 18.42 -18.20 3.89
N GLU A 37 18.49 -17.00 4.46
CA GLU A 37 19.72 -16.31 4.84
C GLU A 37 19.59 -15.71 6.26
N PRO A 38 19.46 -16.54 7.30
CA PRO A 38 19.29 -16.06 8.67
C PRO A 38 20.44 -15.14 9.08
N GLY A 39 20.08 -13.99 9.69
CA GLY A 39 21.05 -12.98 10.13
C GLY A 39 21.40 -11.91 9.10
N ARG A 40 20.87 -11.99 7.89
CA ARG A 40 21.01 -10.92 6.91
C ARG A 40 20.11 -9.73 7.30
N GLU A 41 20.71 -8.53 7.37
CA GLU A 41 20.05 -7.32 7.84
C GLU A 41 19.43 -6.47 6.71
N SER A 42 19.80 -6.77 5.46
CA SER A 42 19.33 -6.02 4.29
C SER A 42 19.27 -6.91 3.05
N ILE A 43 18.15 -6.84 2.34
CA ILE A 43 17.93 -7.58 1.09
C ILE A 43 17.74 -6.55 -0.04
N PRO A 44 18.70 -6.43 -0.97
CA PRO A 44 18.52 -5.68 -2.18
C PRO A 44 17.78 -6.50 -3.24
N PHE A 45 16.76 -5.89 -3.85
CA PHE A 45 16.01 -6.43 -4.97
C PHE A 45 16.25 -5.64 -6.25
N GLU A 46 16.29 -6.32 -7.37
CA GLU A 46 16.17 -5.74 -8.70
C GLU A 46 14.76 -5.99 -9.22
N THR A 47 14.10 -4.92 -9.67
CA THR A 47 12.74 -5.01 -10.19
C THR A 47 12.71 -4.63 -11.67
N ARG A 48 11.70 -5.12 -12.39
CA ARG A 48 11.58 -4.87 -13.81
C ARG A 48 11.17 -3.42 -14.14
N PHE A 49 10.33 -2.80 -13.27
CA PHE A 49 9.69 -1.53 -13.59
C PHE A 49 9.94 -0.43 -12.56
N SER A 50 10.25 -0.77 -11.31
CA SER A 50 10.36 0.18 -10.21
C SER A 50 11.79 0.43 -9.74
N GLY A 51 12.79 -0.02 -10.54
CA GLY A 51 14.19 0.11 -10.19
C GLY A 51 14.60 -0.77 -9.00
N PRO A 52 15.76 -0.50 -8.39
CA PRO A 52 16.24 -1.23 -7.23
C PRO A 52 15.42 -0.87 -5.99
N LEU A 53 15.06 -1.89 -5.21
CA LEU A 53 14.41 -1.76 -3.90
C LEU A 53 15.28 -2.42 -2.85
N THR A 54 15.22 -1.90 -1.63
CA THR A 54 15.92 -2.51 -0.49
C THR A 54 14.98 -2.63 0.68
N VAL A 55 14.91 -3.83 1.27
CA VAL A 55 14.24 -4.06 2.55
C VAL A 55 15.30 -4.24 3.62
N ARG A 56 15.14 -3.56 4.76
CA ARG A 56 16.08 -3.62 5.90
C ARG A 56 15.35 -3.99 7.17
N ARG A 57 16.06 -4.62 8.11
CA ARG A 57 15.57 -4.73 9.48
C ARG A 57 15.62 -3.36 10.17
N ASP A 58 14.58 -3.07 10.92
CA ASP A 58 14.47 -1.90 11.79
C ASP A 58 13.82 -2.33 13.11
N GLY A 59 14.65 -2.80 14.02
CA GLY A 59 14.19 -3.46 15.24
C GLY A 59 13.39 -4.73 14.94
N ALA A 60 12.14 -4.75 15.38
CA ALA A 60 11.20 -5.86 15.12
C ALA A 60 10.51 -5.75 13.76
N LEU A 61 10.62 -4.59 13.09
CA LEU A 61 9.96 -4.33 11.82
C LEU A 61 10.91 -4.56 10.63
N LEU A 62 10.31 -4.62 9.45
CA LEU A 62 11.01 -4.53 8.17
C LEU A 62 10.67 -3.18 7.53
N ALA A 63 11.67 -2.48 7.05
CA ALA A 63 11.56 -1.15 6.48
C ALA A 63 11.88 -1.16 4.98
N MET A 64 11.05 -0.49 4.21
CA MET A 64 11.21 -0.26 2.76
C MET A 64 11.26 1.24 2.49
N ASP A 65 12.13 1.65 1.58
CA ASP A 65 12.33 3.05 1.19
C ASP A 65 11.74 3.27 -0.21
N PHE A 66 10.74 4.16 -0.30
CA PHE A 66 10.03 4.49 -1.54
C PHE A 66 10.05 5.99 -1.83
N PRO A 67 9.81 6.41 -3.10
CA PRO A 67 9.52 7.79 -3.42
C PRO A 67 8.24 8.27 -2.72
N ALA A 68 8.26 9.50 -2.21
CA ALA A 68 7.05 10.18 -1.79
C ALA A 68 6.27 10.65 -3.03
N LEU A 69 4.99 10.33 -3.10
CA LEU A 69 4.10 10.68 -4.20
C LEU A 69 2.98 11.57 -3.67
N ALA A 70 3.27 12.86 -3.45
CA ALA A 70 2.29 13.79 -2.91
C ALA A 70 1.06 13.89 -3.83
N PRO A 71 -0.15 13.66 -3.33
CA PRO A 71 -1.36 13.75 -4.12
C PRO A 71 -1.75 15.21 -4.38
N TRP A 72 -2.41 15.44 -5.51
CA TRP A 72 -2.98 16.76 -5.85
C TRP A 72 -4.50 16.70 -5.83
N VAL A 73 -5.14 17.87 -5.65
CA VAL A 73 -6.59 17.99 -5.61
C VAL A 73 -7.19 17.62 -6.99
N CYS A 74 -8.10 16.66 -7.01
CA CYS A 74 -8.89 16.34 -8.19
C CYS A 74 -10.09 17.27 -8.26
N THR A 75 -10.02 18.30 -9.12
CA THR A 75 -11.08 19.32 -9.20
C THR A 75 -12.34 18.85 -9.94
N ALA A 76 -12.27 17.76 -10.68
CA ALA A 76 -13.38 17.19 -11.45
C ALA A 76 -13.38 15.66 -11.35
N PRO A 77 -13.65 15.09 -10.16
CA PRO A 77 -13.75 13.65 -9.99
C PRO A 77 -14.91 13.11 -10.83
N PRO A 78 -14.78 11.92 -11.46
CA PRO A 78 -15.87 11.34 -12.23
C PRO A 78 -17.07 11.03 -11.32
N ALA A 79 -18.29 11.29 -11.80
CA ALA A 79 -19.53 10.98 -11.06
C ALA A 79 -19.60 9.52 -10.63
N THR A 80 -19.09 8.61 -11.45
CA THR A 80 -18.99 7.17 -11.14
C THR A 80 -18.21 6.90 -9.85
N LEU A 81 -17.24 7.75 -9.44
CA LEU A 81 -16.54 7.59 -8.17
C LEU A 81 -17.47 7.78 -6.99
N HIS A 82 -18.30 8.82 -7.00
CA HIS A 82 -19.28 9.11 -5.95
C HIS A 82 -20.33 8.00 -5.87
N GLU A 83 -20.87 7.58 -7.03
CA GLU A 83 -21.83 6.48 -7.12
C GLU A 83 -21.25 5.15 -6.58
N ALA A 84 -19.98 4.87 -6.95
CA ALA A 84 -19.29 3.64 -6.53
C ALA A 84 -19.08 3.56 -5.02
N LEU A 85 -18.77 4.68 -4.37
CA LEU A 85 -18.51 4.73 -2.92
C LEU A 85 -19.80 4.84 -2.09
N GLY A 86 -20.91 5.31 -2.69
CA GLY A 86 -22.21 5.44 -2.03
C GLY A 86 -22.25 6.48 -0.90
N LYS A 87 -21.17 7.24 -0.73
CA LYS A 87 -21.04 8.34 0.22
C LYS A 87 -20.07 9.38 -0.34
N ASP A 88 -20.48 10.65 -0.31
CA ASP A 88 -19.63 11.74 -0.78
C ASP A 88 -18.44 11.96 0.14
N PRO A 89 -17.22 12.01 -0.38
CA PRO A 89 -16.03 12.38 0.37
C PRO A 89 -15.97 13.91 0.61
N ALA A 90 -15.27 14.33 1.65
CA ALA A 90 -14.98 15.74 1.92
C ALA A 90 -14.05 16.34 0.86
N ALA A 91 -13.13 15.52 0.30
CA ALA A 91 -12.25 15.90 -0.79
C ALA A 91 -11.87 14.66 -1.62
N VAL A 92 -11.55 14.89 -2.90
CA VAL A 92 -10.95 13.89 -3.77
C VAL A 92 -9.57 14.39 -4.20
N MET A 93 -8.58 13.56 -3.95
CA MET A 93 -7.21 13.76 -4.41
C MET A 93 -6.89 12.74 -5.51
N GLN A 94 -5.84 12.96 -6.27
CA GLN A 94 -5.38 12.07 -7.33
C GLN A 94 -3.86 11.95 -7.31
N VAL A 95 -3.37 10.76 -7.62
CA VAL A 95 -1.97 10.49 -7.93
C VAL A 95 -1.91 9.50 -9.07
N GLU A 96 -1.24 9.86 -10.16
CA GLU A 96 -1.22 9.03 -11.37
C GLU A 96 -2.63 8.57 -11.74
N ASP A 97 -2.84 7.24 -11.79
CA ASP A 97 -4.13 6.63 -12.15
C ASP A 97 -4.98 6.26 -10.91
N ASN A 98 -4.69 6.80 -9.72
CA ASN A 98 -5.41 6.46 -8.49
C ASN A 98 -6.18 7.66 -7.94
N TYR A 99 -7.42 7.41 -7.50
CA TYR A 99 -8.22 8.35 -6.74
C TYR A 99 -8.09 8.09 -5.24
N PHE A 100 -8.04 9.18 -4.46
CA PHE A 100 -7.98 9.17 -3.01
C PHE A 100 -9.15 9.97 -2.47
N ALA A 101 -10.18 9.30 -1.96
CA ALA A 101 -11.35 9.93 -1.37
C ALA A 101 -11.13 10.12 0.13
N VAL A 102 -11.09 11.37 0.56
CA VAL A 102 -10.84 11.76 1.96
C VAL A 102 -12.16 11.96 2.68
N TYR A 103 -12.32 11.31 3.82
CA TYR A 103 -13.47 11.41 4.71
C TYR A 103 -13.09 12.06 6.04
N GLU A 104 -14.08 12.54 6.78
CA GLU A 104 -13.87 13.23 8.05
C GLU A 104 -13.70 12.28 9.23
N ARG A 105 -14.21 11.03 9.14
CA ARG A 105 -14.22 10.07 10.25
C ARG A 105 -13.86 8.65 9.83
N GLU A 106 -13.20 7.95 10.74
CA GLU A 106 -12.87 6.53 10.56
C GLU A 106 -14.11 5.67 10.29
N GLU A 107 -15.25 5.96 10.97
CA GLU A 107 -16.49 5.21 10.78
C GLU A 107 -16.99 5.27 9.33
N ASP A 108 -16.74 6.37 8.62
CA ASP A 108 -17.10 6.52 7.22
C ASP A 108 -16.31 5.52 6.36
N VAL A 109 -14.99 5.44 6.59
CA VAL A 109 -14.12 4.48 5.90
C VAL A 109 -14.52 3.03 6.21
N ARG A 110 -14.85 2.73 7.48
CA ARG A 110 -15.32 1.40 7.90
C ARG A 110 -16.67 1.03 7.28
N GLY A 111 -17.56 2.02 7.18
CA GLY A 111 -18.95 1.83 6.75
C GLY A 111 -19.13 1.67 5.26
N ILE A 112 -18.23 2.19 4.43
CA ILE A 112 -18.34 2.15 2.98
C ILE A 112 -18.39 0.70 2.46
N ARG A 113 -19.38 0.46 1.60
CA ARG A 113 -19.57 -0.80 0.85
C ARG A 113 -19.59 -0.45 -0.63
N PRO A 114 -18.42 -0.43 -1.30
CA PRO A 114 -18.34 0.05 -2.67
C PRO A 114 -19.04 -0.89 -3.66
N ASP A 115 -19.66 -0.33 -4.70
CA ASP A 115 -20.04 -1.12 -5.87
C ASP A 115 -18.81 -1.37 -6.74
N PHE A 116 -18.22 -2.54 -6.60
CA PHE A 116 -16.99 -2.91 -7.32
C PHE A 116 -17.15 -2.91 -8.85
N ARG A 117 -18.37 -3.05 -9.37
CA ARG A 117 -18.62 -2.95 -10.82
C ARG A 117 -18.47 -1.52 -11.30
N LEU A 118 -18.81 -0.53 -10.45
CA LEU A 118 -18.59 0.88 -10.74
C LEU A 118 -17.13 1.26 -10.52
N VAL A 119 -16.47 0.76 -9.47
CA VAL A 119 -15.03 0.96 -9.28
C VAL A 119 -14.23 0.41 -10.48
N GLU A 120 -14.59 -0.74 -11.03
CA GLU A 120 -13.93 -1.32 -12.20
C GLU A 120 -14.02 -0.43 -13.45
N LYS A 121 -15.08 0.38 -13.58
CA LYS A 121 -15.23 1.36 -14.69
C LYS A 121 -14.26 2.54 -14.59
N LEU A 122 -13.65 2.76 -13.43
CA LEU A 122 -12.63 3.79 -13.23
C LEU A 122 -11.24 3.34 -13.71
N HIS A 123 -11.11 2.12 -14.27
CA HIS A 123 -9.84 1.61 -14.80
C HIS A 123 -9.16 2.63 -15.75
N PRO A 124 -7.83 2.83 -15.67
CA PRO A 124 -6.86 2.05 -14.89
C PRO A 124 -6.77 2.42 -13.39
N ALA A 125 -7.60 3.33 -12.92
CA ALA A 125 -7.55 3.83 -11.56
C ALA A 125 -7.93 2.78 -10.50
N GLY A 126 -7.16 2.77 -9.42
CA GLY A 126 -7.60 2.23 -8.14
C GLY A 126 -8.21 3.33 -7.28
N VAL A 127 -8.96 2.96 -6.26
CA VAL A 127 -9.60 3.91 -5.34
C VAL A 127 -9.15 3.63 -3.91
N ALA A 128 -8.42 4.57 -3.33
CA ALA A 128 -8.15 4.60 -1.90
C ALA A 128 -9.21 5.47 -1.20
N ILE A 129 -9.67 5.04 -0.04
CA ILE A 129 -10.45 5.88 0.86
C ILE A 129 -9.67 6.03 2.16
N THR A 130 -9.73 7.21 2.78
CA THR A 130 -8.94 7.53 3.97
C THR A 130 -9.64 8.53 4.88
N ALA A 131 -9.33 8.49 6.17
CA ALA A 131 -9.81 9.43 7.19
C ALA A 131 -8.79 9.51 8.34
N PRO A 132 -8.91 10.50 9.26
CA PRO A 132 -8.22 10.46 10.54
C PRO A 132 -8.56 9.16 11.28
N GLY A 133 -7.58 8.56 11.97
CA GLY A 133 -7.78 7.34 12.76
C GLY A 133 -8.22 7.66 14.19
N VAL A 134 -8.84 6.67 14.86
CA VAL A 134 -9.16 6.72 16.30
C VAL A 134 -7.98 6.20 17.12
N ASP A 135 -7.45 5.04 16.74
CA ASP A 135 -6.31 4.38 17.41
C ASP A 135 -5.03 4.41 16.57
N SER A 136 -5.00 5.23 15.53
CA SER A 136 -3.87 5.46 14.63
C SER A 136 -3.95 6.90 14.12
N ASP A 137 -2.90 7.41 13.48
CA ASP A 137 -2.92 8.77 12.94
C ASP A 137 -3.89 8.89 11.77
N PHE A 138 -3.96 7.85 10.92
CA PHE A 138 -4.96 7.76 9.87
C PHE A 138 -5.32 6.31 9.54
N VAL A 139 -6.45 6.16 8.85
CA VAL A 139 -6.94 4.89 8.34
C VAL A 139 -7.15 4.94 6.85
N SER A 140 -7.11 3.76 6.21
CA SER A 140 -7.34 3.65 4.76
C SER A 140 -8.01 2.32 4.39
N ARG A 141 -8.55 2.26 3.16
CA ARG A 141 -8.87 1.04 2.41
C ARG A 141 -8.53 1.27 0.94
N TYR A 142 -8.25 0.21 0.19
CA TYR A 142 -7.91 0.31 -1.22
C TYR A 142 -8.67 -0.70 -2.07
N PHE A 143 -9.37 -0.20 -3.08
CA PHE A 143 -10.22 -0.97 -3.98
C PHE A 143 -9.64 -0.99 -5.39
N ALA A 144 -9.44 -2.19 -5.95
CA ALA A 144 -8.79 -2.37 -7.24
C ALA A 144 -9.31 -3.60 -8.02
N PRO A 145 -10.62 -3.69 -8.30
CA PRO A 145 -11.23 -4.84 -8.95
C PRO A 145 -10.67 -5.11 -10.35
N SER A 146 -10.22 -4.10 -11.07
CA SER A 146 -9.57 -4.22 -12.39
C SER A 146 -8.27 -5.03 -12.35
N TYR A 147 -7.59 -5.11 -11.21
CA TYR A 147 -6.40 -5.94 -11.02
C TYR A 147 -6.72 -7.40 -10.64
N GLY A 148 -8.00 -7.77 -10.51
CA GLY A 148 -8.44 -9.13 -10.22
C GLY A 148 -8.71 -9.41 -8.74
N PHE A 149 -8.72 -8.39 -7.89
CA PHE A 149 -9.12 -8.46 -6.50
C PHE A 149 -9.95 -7.21 -6.12
N PRO A 150 -11.07 -7.39 -5.40
CA PRO A 150 -11.96 -6.27 -5.08
C PRO A 150 -11.31 -5.27 -4.11
N GLU A 151 -10.65 -5.75 -3.07
CA GLU A 151 -10.00 -4.94 -2.05
C GLU A 151 -8.64 -5.54 -1.68
N ASP A 152 -7.62 -4.68 -1.58
CA ASP A 152 -6.27 -5.09 -1.19
C ASP A 152 -6.11 -5.10 0.34
N PRO A 153 -5.56 -6.15 0.92
CA PRO A 153 -5.37 -6.24 2.37
C PRO A 153 -4.51 -5.13 2.97
N VAL A 154 -3.35 -4.85 2.38
CA VAL A 154 -2.42 -3.78 2.79
C VAL A 154 -1.66 -3.27 1.59
N THR A 155 -1.80 -1.99 1.28
CA THR A 155 -1.30 -1.40 0.03
C THR A 155 -0.16 -0.43 0.29
N GLY A 156 1.07 -0.91 0.19
CA GLY A 156 2.26 -0.06 0.39
C GLY A 156 2.33 1.12 -0.57
N SER A 157 2.00 0.92 -1.86
CA SER A 157 2.07 1.98 -2.87
C SER A 157 1.15 3.16 -2.58
N THR A 158 -0.06 2.94 -2.06
CA THR A 158 -0.96 4.04 -1.68
C THR A 158 -0.43 4.81 -0.48
N HIS A 159 0.32 4.15 0.42
CA HIS A 159 0.92 4.81 1.57
C HIS A 159 2.13 5.69 1.19
N CYS A 160 2.73 5.49 0.00
CA CYS A 160 3.67 6.46 -0.56
C CYS A 160 3.03 7.82 -0.85
N SER A 161 1.69 7.87 -0.97
CA SER A 161 0.89 9.08 -1.17
C SER A 161 0.14 9.52 0.09
N LEU A 162 -0.45 8.58 0.83
CA LEU A 162 -1.21 8.88 2.05
C LEU A 162 -0.30 9.40 3.16
N ALA A 163 0.93 8.87 3.29
CA ALA A 163 1.85 9.33 4.33
C ALA A 163 2.25 10.81 4.16
N PRO A 164 2.71 11.31 2.99
CA PRO A 164 2.99 12.73 2.83
C PRO A 164 1.74 13.60 2.96
N PHE A 165 0.56 13.15 2.48
CA PHE A 165 -0.70 13.86 2.67
C PHE A 165 -1.03 14.04 4.16
N TRP A 166 -1.06 12.96 4.93
CA TRP A 166 -1.38 13.03 6.36
C TRP A 166 -0.28 13.68 7.18
N ALA A 167 0.99 13.58 6.78
CA ALA A 167 2.10 14.29 7.40
C ALA A 167 1.88 15.82 7.34
N GLU A 168 1.45 16.31 6.19
CA GLU A 168 1.09 17.74 6.02
C GLU A 168 -0.13 18.12 6.86
N GLN A 169 -1.22 17.33 6.81
CA GLN A 169 -2.46 17.61 7.55
C GLN A 169 -2.26 17.62 9.07
N LEU A 170 -1.40 16.73 9.59
CA LEU A 170 -1.18 16.57 11.04
C LEU A 170 0.06 17.32 11.56
N GLY A 171 0.90 17.87 10.67
CA GLY A 171 2.17 18.49 11.03
C GLY A 171 3.19 17.52 11.62
N MET A 172 3.18 16.27 11.19
CA MET A 172 4.02 15.18 11.69
C MET A 172 4.76 14.50 10.54
N THR A 173 5.96 13.96 10.79
CA THR A 173 6.72 13.20 9.80
C THR A 173 6.70 11.70 10.05
N SER A 174 6.36 11.27 11.25
CA SER A 174 6.24 9.86 11.63
C SER A 174 4.79 9.55 11.97
N LEU A 175 4.21 8.58 11.29
CA LEU A 175 2.79 8.28 11.32
C LEU A 175 2.56 6.78 11.52
N HIS A 176 1.57 6.45 12.34
CA HIS A 176 1.00 5.10 12.44
C HIS A 176 -0.28 5.03 11.62
N ALA A 177 -0.33 4.16 10.63
CA ALA A 177 -1.47 3.97 9.72
C ALA A 177 -2.10 2.58 9.90
N ARG A 178 -3.41 2.50 9.75
CA ARG A 178 -4.15 1.22 9.69
C ARG A 178 -4.92 1.12 8.39
N GLN A 179 -4.74 0.02 7.65
CA GLN A 179 -5.59 -0.30 6.52
C GLN A 179 -6.70 -1.23 6.99
N LEU A 180 -7.96 -0.77 6.86
CA LEU A 180 -9.16 -1.37 7.46
C LEU A 180 -9.86 -2.37 6.51
N SER A 181 -9.09 -3.11 5.71
CA SER A 181 -9.63 -4.24 4.95
C SER A 181 -10.14 -5.34 5.90
N GLU A 182 -10.84 -6.35 5.38
CA GLU A 182 -11.30 -7.49 6.19
C GLU A 182 -10.15 -8.17 6.96
N ARG A 183 -8.97 -8.32 6.34
CA ARG A 183 -7.76 -8.86 6.98
C ARG A 183 -7.11 -7.86 7.92
N GLY A 184 -7.16 -6.59 7.56
CA GLY A 184 -6.47 -5.51 8.25
C GLY A 184 -4.96 -5.53 8.08
N GLY A 185 -4.34 -4.41 8.47
CA GLY A 185 -2.90 -4.29 8.57
C GLY A 185 -2.47 -2.94 9.12
N GLU A 186 -1.25 -2.89 9.61
CA GLU A 186 -0.64 -1.72 10.23
C GLU A 186 0.65 -1.36 9.50
N LEU A 187 0.89 -0.08 9.34
CA LEU A 187 2.10 0.47 8.76
C LEU A 187 2.61 1.63 9.63
N TRP A 188 3.90 1.67 9.82
CA TRP A 188 4.60 2.83 10.37
C TRP A 188 5.27 3.54 9.21
N CYS A 189 4.85 4.79 8.98
CA CYS A 189 5.31 5.60 7.86
C CYS A 189 6.19 6.72 8.38
N GLU A 190 7.31 6.99 7.69
CA GLU A 190 8.18 8.11 8.01
C GLU A 190 8.45 8.89 6.73
N VAL A 191 8.06 10.16 6.70
CA VAL A 191 8.29 11.06 5.55
C VAL A 191 9.62 11.78 5.71
N ARG A 192 10.51 11.62 4.73
CA ARG A 192 11.86 12.19 4.70
C ARG A 192 12.09 12.93 3.38
N GLY A 193 11.64 14.17 3.30
CA GLY A 193 11.70 14.96 2.07
C GLY A 193 10.90 14.30 0.95
N ASP A 194 11.58 13.88 -0.11
CA ASP A 194 11.01 13.19 -1.27
C ASP A 194 10.91 11.67 -1.12
N ARG A 195 11.14 11.14 0.10
CA ARG A 195 11.10 9.71 0.42
C ARG A 195 10.07 9.39 1.50
N VAL A 196 9.53 8.19 1.43
CA VAL A 196 8.69 7.59 2.47
C VAL A 196 9.29 6.25 2.88
N ILE A 197 9.59 6.11 4.16
CA ILE A 197 9.97 4.81 4.74
C ILE A 197 8.70 4.15 5.25
N LEU A 198 8.35 3.02 4.65
CA LEU A 198 7.23 2.20 5.09
C LEU A 198 7.75 1.00 5.88
N LYS A 199 7.26 0.84 7.10
CA LYS A 199 7.64 -0.26 7.99
C LYS A 199 6.43 -1.11 8.30
N GLY A 200 6.65 -2.42 8.43
CA GLY A 200 5.61 -3.38 8.76
C GLY A 200 6.18 -4.72 9.20
N ASN A 201 5.28 -5.61 9.59
CA ASN A 201 5.59 -6.97 10.01
C ASN A 201 5.18 -8.00 8.96
N ALA A 202 5.82 -9.16 9.00
CA ALA A 202 5.39 -10.35 8.29
C ALA A 202 5.51 -11.57 9.20
N VAL A 203 4.63 -12.56 8.98
CA VAL A 203 4.64 -13.82 9.71
C VAL A 203 4.57 -14.98 8.74
N LEU A 204 5.28 -16.08 9.05
CA LEU A 204 5.18 -17.32 8.32
C LEU A 204 3.95 -18.09 8.80
N THR A 205 2.98 -18.28 7.93
CA THR A 205 1.73 -19.01 8.25
C THR A 205 1.75 -20.46 7.84
N LEU A 206 2.48 -20.78 6.77
CA LEU A 206 2.57 -22.13 6.23
C LEU A 206 3.91 -22.33 5.51
N GLN A 207 4.52 -23.49 5.74
CA GLN A 207 5.65 -24.00 4.95
C GLN A 207 5.35 -25.41 4.49
N GLY A 208 5.62 -25.72 3.23
CA GLY A 208 5.33 -27.03 2.66
C GLY A 208 6.27 -27.38 1.50
N LYS A 209 6.20 -28.64 1.05
CA LYS A 209 6.91 -29.15 -0.12
C LYS A 209 5.90 -29.56 -1.19
N LEU A 210 6.07 -29.00 -2.39
CA LEU A 210 5.31 -29.43 -3.56
C LEU A 210 6.04 -30.64 -4.19
N LEU A 211 5.34 -31.75 -4.35
CA LEU A 211 5.84 -32.97 -5.03
C LEU A 211 5.31 -32.96 -6.46
N ILE A 212 6.15 -32.60 -7.40
CA ILE A 212 5.89 -32.59 -8.86
C ILE A 212 6.96 -33.40 -9.59
#